data_fc7c527249ee4ed897d096debea34a55
#
_entry.id   fc7c527249ee4ed897d096debea34a55
#
_cell.length_a   1.000
_cell.length_b   1.000
_cell.length_c   1.000
_cell.angle_alpha   90.00
_cell.angle_beta   90.00
_cell.angle_gamma   90.00
#
_symmetry.space_group_name_H-M   'P 1'
#
loop_
_entity.id
_entity.type
_entity.pdbx_description
1 polymer ?
#
loop_
_entity_poly.entity_id
_entity_poly.type
_entity_poly.pdbx_seq_one_letter_code
_entity_poly.pdbx_strand_id
1 'polypeptide(L)'
;MIKKLYDYREVTVPAALLQAEVTREEMDAELALAAARFTAIASVDGPVAAGDVVALDYTDDKGLHRIYANVGKGFDDLEDRLPGLSLGDKVQLRNAEATIVSVKRPTVPALTDAHVQQLGIEGVATTAQLEDHLFLKLAELQRKRKFRGIMGIVSKAIMEKTEFEDLLQHPWYLALHEVMMGRIAGFAAQNGQTVEEAMPAALRMEGKSLEECRLALQDMCLERAKQAALGQAYAAQNGAQIAQEGAAADVAGAYVDYLNEAVYSYFAPQIAVERL
;
A
#
# COMPACT_ATOMS: atom_id res chain seq x y z
N MET A 1 27.69 -2.80 22.73
CA MET A 1 26.45 -2.37 22.07
C MET A 1 25.22 -2.43 22.98
N ILE A 2 24.88 -3.59 23.54
CA ILE A 2 23.76 -3.75 24.47
C ILE A 2 24.32 -4.22 25.80
N LYS A 3 24.00 -3.49 26.89
CA LYS A 3 24.35 -3.86 28.30
C LYS A 3 23.32 -4.86 28.83
N LYS A 4 22.04 -4.58 28.58
CA LYS A 4 20.94 -5.43 29.02
C LYS A 4 19.81 -5.41 27.94
N LEU A 5 19.54 -6.58 27.38
CA LEU A 5 18.49 -6.77 26.38
C LEU A 5 17.14 -6.96 27.10
N TYR A 6 16.12 -6.23 26.65
CA TYR A 6 14.72 -6.48 27.01
C TYR A 6 14.08 -7.38 25.95
N ASP A 7 13.41 -8.45 26.36
CA ASP A 7 12.79 -9.40 25.42
C ASP A 7 11.49 -8.83 24.85
N TYR A 8 11.37 -8.72 23.52
CA TYR A 8 10.16 -8.25 22.87
C TYR A 8 8.94 -9.12 23.16
N ARG A 9 9.14 -10.39 23.52
CA ARG A 9 8.05 -11.33 23.88
C ARG A 9 7.39 -10.99 25.22
N GLU A 10 8.04 -10.21 26.05
CA GLU A 10 7.50 -9.72 27.34
C GLU A 10 6.62 -8.47 27.18
N VAL A 11 6.50 -7.94 25.96
CA VAL A 11 5.70 -6.73 25.71
C VAL A 11 4.22 -7.07 25.75
N THR A 12 3.49 -6.43 26.65
CA THR A 12 2.03 -6.56 26.71
C THR A 12 1.38 -5.75 25.59
N VAL A 13 0.62 -6.42 24.75
CA VAL A 13 -0.12 -5.82 23.64
C VAL A 13 -1.59 -5.69 24.01
N PRO A 14 -2.26 -4.56 23.74
CA PRO A 14 -3.69 -4.40 23.97
C PRO A 14 -4.52 -5.46 23.22
N ALA A 15 -5.51 -6.06 23.88
CA ALA A 15 -6.35 -7.13 23.32
C ALA A 15 -7.02 -6.71 22.00
N ALA A 16 -7.41 -5.45 21.86
CA ALA A 16 -8.01 -4.91 20.63
C ALA A 16 -7.08 -4.98 19.39
N LEU A 17 -5.77 -5.10 19.57
CA LEU A 17 -4.82 -5.31 18.48
C LEU A 17 -4.62 -6.80 18.15
N LEU A 18 -5.04 -7.70 19.03
CA LEU A 18 -4.97 -9.14 18.83
C LEU A 18 -6.26 -9.70 18.22
N GLN A 19 -7.22 -8.84 17.89
CA GLN A 19 -8.48 -9.22 17.25
C GLN A 19 -8.68 -8.43 15.97
N ALA A 20 -9.11 -9.09 14.92
CA ALA A 20 -9.45 -8.50 13.62
C ALA A 20 -10.66 -9.23 13.04
N GLU A 21 -11.33 -8.59 12.13
CA GLU A 21 -12.52 -9.10 11.47
C GLU A 21 -12.40 -8.90 9.97
N VAL A 22 -12.93 -9.84 9.20
CA VAL A 22 -13.18 -9.69 7.77
C VAL A 22 -14.70 -9.61 7.61
N THR A 23 -15.16 -8.45 7.19
CA THR A 23 -16.58 -8.16 7.07
C THR A 23 -17.19 -8.79 5.81
N ARG A 24 -18.50 -8.99 5.82
CA ARG A 24 -19.24 -9.45 4.63
C ARG A 24 -19.07 -8.45 3.47
N GLU A 25 -19.07 -7.16 3.76
CA GLU A 25 -18.87 -6.10 2.75
C GLU A 25 -17.50 -6.22 2.06
N GLU A 26 -16.43 -6.47 2.81
CA GLU A 26 -15.09 -6.68 2.25
C GLU A 26 -15.05 -7.93 1.36
N MET A 27 -15.71 -9.01 1.78
CA MET A 27 -15.82 -10.23 0.99
C MET A 27 -16.60 -10.01 -0.31
N ASP A 28 -17.76 -9.34 -0.23
CA ASP A 28 -18.61 -9.07 -1.39
C ASP A 28 -17.90 -8.14 -2.38
N ALA A 29 -17.11 -7.18 -1.91
CA ALA A 29 -16.29 -6.32 -2.76
C ALA A 29 -15.23 -7.12 -3.55
N GLU A 30 -14.51 -8.03 -2.91
CA GLU A 30 -13.53 -8.89 -3.60
C GLU A 30 -14.19 -9.86 -4.59
N LEU A 31 -15.35 -10.44 -4.23
CA LEU A 31 -16.13 -11.29 -5.13
C LEU A 31 -16.63 -10.50 -6.35
N ALA A 32 -17.11 -9.26 -6.14
CA ALA A 32 -17.53 -8.38 -7.22
C ALA A 32 -16.35 -8.02 -8.16
N LEU A 33 -15.16 -7.79 -7.62
CA LEU A 33 -13.94 -7.59 -8.43
C LEU A 33 -13.58 -8.83 -9.25
N ALA A 34 -13.74 -10.03 -8.69
CA ALA A 34 -13.52 -11.28 -9.42
C ALA A 34 -14.57 -11.45 -10.54
N ALA A 35 -15.85 -11.18 -10.25
CA ALA A 35 -16.95 -11.26 -11.22
C ALA A 35 -16.80 -10.25 -12.36
N ALA A 36 -16.30 -9.05 -12.09
CA ALA A 36 -16.09 -7.99 -13.07
C ALA A 36 -15.13 -8.40 -14.19
N ARG A 37 -14.24 -9.37 -13.97
CA ARG A 37 -13.35 -9.92 -15.01
C ARG A 37 -14.12 -10.64 -16.14
N PHE A 38 -15.36 -11.03 -15.89
CA PHE A 38 -16.24 -11.72 -16.81
C PHE A 38 -17.36 -10.81 -17.35
N THR A 39 -17.19 -9.49 -17.21
CA THR A 39 -18.16 -8.52 -17.72
C THR A 39 -18.40 -8.73 -19.21
N ALA A 40 -19.62 -9.08 -19.56
CA ALA A 40 -20.08 -9.11 -20.94
C ALA A 40 -20.54 -7.71 -21.36
N ILE A 41 -20.22 -7.32 -22.58
CA ILE A 41 -20.65 -6.04 -23.15
C ILE A 41 -21.60 -6.34 -24.31
N ALA A 42 -22.88 -6.00 -24.14
CA ALA A 42 -23.90 -6.19 -25.15
C ALA A 42 -24.33 -4.84 -25.75
N SER A 43 -24.64 -4.84 -27.06
CA SER A 43 -25.35 -3.72 -27.68
C SER A 43 -26.81 -3.72 -27.22
N VAL A 44 -27.34 -2.53 -26.93
CA VAL A 44 -28.70 -2.34 -26.44
C VAL A 44 -29.45 -1.40 -27.36
N ASP A 45 -30.64 -1.84 -27.83
CA ASP A 45 -31.54 -1.01 -28.64
C ASP A 45 -32.52 -0.17 -27.78
N GLY A 46 -32.47 -0.32 -26.47
CA GLY A 46 -33.29 0.41 -25.50
C GLY A 46 -32.67 1.74 -25.06
N PRO A 47 -33.38 2.45 -24.17
CA PRO A 47 -32.89 3.72 -23.66
C PRO A 47 -31.58 3.55 -22.86
N VAL A 48 -30.74 4.56 -22.92
CA VAL A 48 -29.49 4.69 -22.15
C VAL A 48 -29.79 4.68 -20.67
N ALA A 49 -29.05 3.89 -19.94
CA ALA A 49 -29.15 3.77 -18.49
C ALA A 49 -27.79 4.04 -17.83
N ALA A 50 -27.80 4.27 -16.51
CA ALA A 50 -26.59 4.38 -15.72
C ALA A 50 -25.72 3.12 -15.89
N GLY A 51 -24.41 3.30 -16.05
CA GLY A 51 -23.45 2.23 -16.32
C GLY A 51 -23.24 1.89 -17.79
N ASP A 52 -24.05 2.42 -18.71
CA ASP A 52 -23.87 2.21 -20.15
C ASP A 52 -22.65 2.98 -20.68
N VAL A 53 -22.04 2.42 -21.72
CA VAL A 53 -21.03 3.09 -22.54
C VAL A 53 -21.68 3.53 -23.84
N VAL A 54 -21.75 4.84 -24.04
CA VAL A 54 -22.41 5.45 -25.20
C VAL A 54 -21.38 6.00 -26.17
N ALA A 55 -21.44 5.65 -27.43
CA ALA A 55 -20.68 6.29 -28.49
C ALA A 55 -21.53 7.37 -29.14
N LEU A 56 -20.96 8.56 -29.31
CA LEU A 56 -21.59 9.72 -29.94
C LEU A 56 -20.72 10.20 -31.09
N ASP A 57 -21.36 10.43 -32.25
CA ASP A 57 -20.73 11.03 -33.41
C ASP A 57 -21.17 12.49 -33.54
N TYR A 58 -20.22 13.39 -33.78
CA TYR A 58 -20.49 14.78 -34.15
C TYR A 58 -19.57 15.24 -35.28
N THR A 59 -19.95 16.29 -35.98
CA THR A 59 -19.16 16.86 -37.07
C THR A 59 -18.82 18.31 -36.76
N ASP A 60 -17.56 18.68 -36.99
CA ASP A 60 -17.08 20.04 -36.95
C ASP A 60 -16.35 20.42 -38.26
N ASP A 61 -15.61 21.54 -38.25
CA ASP A 61 -14.81 22.01 -39.38
C ASP A 61 -13.65 21.10 -39.79
N LYS A 62 -13.26 20.16 -38.91
CA LYS A 62 -12.22 19.15 -39.15
C LYS A 62 -12.74 17.79 -39.56
N GLY A 63 -14.08 17.61 -39.59
CA GLY A 63 -14.73 16.38 -40.03
C GLY A 63 -15.55 15.66 -38.98
N LEU A 64 -15.76 14.36 -39.20
CA LEU A 64 -16.52 13.50 -38.28
C LEU A 64 -15.63 13.02 -37.10
N HIS A 65 -16.14 13.20 -35.89
CA HIS A 65 -15.49 12.77 -34.68
C HIS A 65 -16.39 11.82 -33.90
N ARG A 66 -15.75 10.89 -33.17
CA ARG A 66 -16.44 9.97 -32.26
C ARG A 66 -15.89 10.15 -30.84
N ILE A 67 -16.80 10.31 -29.89
CA ILE A 67 -16.50 10.35 -28.44
C ILE A 67 -17.24 9.24 -27.71
N TYR A 68 -16.75 8.87 -26.54
CA TYR A 68 -17.35 7.85 -25.68
C TYR A 68 -17.66 8.46 -24.31
N ALA A 69 -18.86 8.20 -23.81
CA ALA A 69 -19.29 8.59 -22.48
C ALA A 69 -19.61 7.36 -21.63
N ASN A 70 -19.18 7.35 -20.37
CA ASN A 70 -19.50 6.30 -19.39
C ASN A 70 -20.58 6.84 -18.46
N VAL A 71 -21.81 6.52 -18.72
CA VAL A 71 -22.98 7.10 -18.05
C VAL A 71 -22.99 6.87 -16.55
N GLY A 72 -23.04 7.95 -15.77
CA GLY A 72 -23.09 7.91 -14.31
C GLY A 72 -21.74 7.76 -13.63
N LYS A 73 -20.60 7.99 -14.31
CA LYS A 73 -19.27 8.06 -13.70
C LYS A 73 -18.91 9.45 -13.16
N GLY A 74 -19.68 10.48 -13.54
CA GLY A 74 -19.52 11.85 -13.03
C GLY A 74 -18.29 12.58 -13.56
N PHE A 75 -17.81 12.24 -14.75
CA PHE A 75 -16.65 12.91 -15.37
C PHE A 75 -17.04 14.14 -16.18
N ASP A 76 -18.28 14.22 -16.70
CA ASP A 76 -18.76 15.35 -17.53
C ASP A 76 -20.28 15.53 -17.38
N ASP A 77 -20.77 16.78 -17.49
CA ASP A 77 -22.20 17.13 -17.58
C ASP A 77 -22.94 16.43 -18.74
N LEU A 78 -22.21 15.95 -19.74
CA LEU A 78 -22.76 15.15 -20.82
C LEU A 78 -23.37 13.84 -20.30
N GLU A 79 -22.71 13.18 -19.35
CA GLU A 79 -23.15 11.90 -18.79
C GLU A 79 -24.50 11.99 -18.12
N ASP A 80 -24.82 13.14 -17.49
CA ASP A 80 -26.10 13.39 -16.82
C ASP A 80 -27.27 13.61 -17.78
N ARG A 81 -26.96 13.92 -19.04
CA ARG A 81 -27.97 14.23 -20.09
C ARG A 81 -28.28 13.03 -20.98
N LEU A 82 -27.51 11.95 -20.88
CA LEU A 82 -27.68 10.75 -21.70
C LEU A 82 -28.78 9.79 -21.21
N PRO A 83 -29.03 9.61 -19.90
CA PRO A 83 -30.06 8.68 -19.43
C PRO A 83 -31.44 8.96 -20.07
N GLY A 84 -32.08 7.89 -20.56
CA GLY A 84 -33.39 7.94 -21.22
C GLY A 84 -33.34 8.23 -22.70
N LEU A 85 -32.22 8.69 -23.27
CA LEU A 85 -32.04 8.82 -24.72
C LEU A 85 -31.81 7.45 -25.36
N SER A 86 -32.02 7.37 -26.64
CA SER A 86 -31.95 6.12 -27.45
C SER A 86 -30.98 6.29 -28.60
N LEU A 87 -30.67 5.17 -29.25
CA LEU A 87 -29.90 5.15 -30.51
C LEU A 87 -30.53 6.10 -31.55
N GLY A 88 -29.72 6.98 -32.13
CA GLY A 88 -30.17 7.99 -33.10
C GLY A 88 -30.61 9.31 -32.49
N ASP A 89 -30.81 9.38 -31.16
CA ASP A 89 -31.13 10.63 -30.48
C ASP A 89 -29.94 11.58 -30.50
N LYS A 90 -30.26 12.87 -30.41
CA LYS A 90 -29.28 13.94 -30.48
C LYS A 90 -29.11 14.59 -29.12
N VAL A 91 -27.86 14.92 -28.81
CA VAL A 91 -27.49 15.64 -27.58
C VAL A 91 -26.58 16.81 -27.90
N GLN A 92 -26.83 17.94 -27.28
CA GLN A 92 -26.01 19.14 -27.47
C GLN A 92 -24.68 19.02 -26.71
N LEU A 93 -23.56 19.08 -27.41
CA LEU A 93 -22.25 19.35 -26.84
C LEU A 93 -22.03 20.86 -26.69
N ARG A 94 -20.90 21.28 -26.11
CA ARG A 94 -20.60 22.72 -25.95
C ARG A 94 -20.64 23.49 -27.29
N ASN A 95 -20.09 22.89 -28.36
CA ASN A 95 -19.87 23.55 -29.63
C ASN A 95 -20.45 22.75 -30.82
N ALA A 96 -21.13 21.64 -30.61
CA ALA A 96 -21.66 20.79 -31.67
C ALA A 96 -22.89 20.00 -31.19
N GLU A 97 -23.70 19.50 -32.13
CA GLU A 97 -24.74 18.52 -31.87
C GLU A 97 -24.20 17.13 -32.18
N ALA A 98 -24.28 16.20 -31.23
CA ALA A 98 -23.83 14.82 -31.38
C ALA A 98 -25.03 13.87 -31.48
N THR A 99 -24.86 12.79 -32.24
CA THR A 99 -25.86 11.74 -32.38
C THR A 99 -25.39 10.48 -31.70
N ILE A 100 -26.25 9.81 -30.94
CA ILE A 100 -25.97 8.53 -30.32
C ILE A 100 -25.92 7.45 -31.40
N VAL A 101 -24.75 6.85 -31.58
CA VAL A 101 -24.53 5.81 -32.62
C VAL A 101 -24.32 4.42 -32.04
N SER A 102 -24.12 4.28 -30.78
CA SER A 102 -24.02 2.98 -30.10
C SER A 102 -24.29 3.12 -28.61
N VAL A 103 -25.06 2.21 -28.06
CA VAL A 103 -25.26 2.02 -26.64
C VAL A 103 -24.77 0.62 -26.26
N LYS A 104 -23.81 0.51 -25.37
CA LYS A 104 -23.27 -0.75 -24.89
C LYS A 104 -23.48 -0.87 -23.40
N ARG A 105 -24.09 -1.96 -22.97
CA ARG A 105 -24.37 -2.24 -21.56
C ARG A 105 -23.42 -3.30 -21.02
N PRO A 106 -22.51 -2.94 -20.12
CA PRO A 106 -21.73 -3.89 -19.36
C PRO A 106 -22.65 -4.66 -18.39
N THR A 107 -22.56 -5.98 -18.38
CA THR A 107 -23.26 -6.82 -17.43
C THR A 107 -22.27 -7.71 -16.74
N VAL A 108 -22.16 -7.57 -15.41
CA VAL A 108 -21.34 -8.43 -14.57
C VAL A 108 -22.16 -9.68 -14.24
N PRO A 109 -21.71 -10.88 -14.65
CA PRO A 109 -22.45 -12.10 -14.34
C PRO A 109 -22.29 -12.51 -12.88
N ALA A 110 -23.20 -13.32 -12.37
CA ALA A 110 -22.96 -14.05 -11.15
C ALA A 110 -21.78 -15.01 -11.35
N LEU A 111 -20.92 -15.12 -10.34
CA LEU A 111 -19.82 -16.08 -10.37
C LEU A 111 -20.35 -17.51 -10.38
N THR A 112 -19.78 -18.32 -11.24
CA THR A 112 -20.01 -19.77 -11.31
C THR A 112 -18.66 -20.49 -11.16
N ASP A 113 -18.68 -21.78 -10.86
CA ASP A 113 -17.45 -22.58 -10.76
C ASP A 113 -16.64 -22.56 -12.08
N ALA A 114 -17.31 -22.49 -13.22
CA ALA A 114 -16.65 -22.34 -14.51
C ALA A 114 -15.91 -21.00 -14.62
N HIS A 115 -16.45 -19.91 -14.11
CA HIS A 115 -15.75 -18.62 -14.02
C HIS A 115 -14.55 -18.72 -13.09
N VAL A 116 -14.72 -19.37 -11.93
CA VAL A 116 -13.63 -19.52 -10.94
C VAL A 116 -12.44 -20.28 -11.53
N GLN A 117 -12.68 -21.37 -12.26
CA GLN A 117 -11.63 -22.11 -12.95
C GLN A 117 -10.85 -21.24 -13.96
N GLN A 118 -11.55 -20.33 -14.66
CA GLN A 118 -10.92 -19.39 -15.59
C GLN A 118 -10.07 -18.31 -14.90
N LEU A 119 -10.25 -18.06 -13.59
CA LEU A 119 -9.37 -17.15 -12.84
C LEU A 119 -7.93 -17.68 -12.75
N GLY A 120 -7.72 -18.99 -12.88
CA GLY A 120 -6.41 -19.62 -12.88
C GLY A 120 -5.71 -19.59 -11.51
N ILE A 121 -6.47 -19.56 -10.41
CA ILE A 121 -5.92 -19.58 -9.06
C ILE A 121 -5.66 -21.04 -8.69
N GLU A 122 -4.42 -21.35 -8.35
CA GLU A 122 -4.01 -22.72 -8.00
C GLU A 122 -4.81 -23.25 -6.80
N GLY A 123 -5.36 -24.45 -6.93
CA GLY A 123 -6.15 -25.10 -5.87
C GLY A 123 -7.58 -24.56 -5.69
N VAL A 124 -8.03 -23.60 -6.53
CA VAL A 124 -9.35 -22.96 -6.45
C VAL A 124 -10.16 -23.27 -7.71
N ALA A 125 -11.19 -24.09 -7.58
CA ALA A 125 -12.02 -24.55 -8.70
C ALA A 125 -13.52 -24.26 -8.52
N THR A 126 -13.97 -23.92 -7.32
CA THR A 126 -15.38 -23.64 -6.99
C THR A 126 -15.55 -22.27 -6.35
N THR A 127 -16.77 -21.74 -6.40
CA THR A 127 -17.11 -20.45 -5.76
C THR A 127 -16.87 -20.50 -4.24
N ALA A 128 -17.15 -21.60 -3.57
CA ALA A 128 -16.86 -21.79 -2.14
C ALA A 128 -15.34 -21.72 -1.86
N GLN A 129 -14.53 -22.41 -2.68
CA GLN A 129 -13.07 -22.34 -2.55
C GLN A 129 -12.53 -20.93 -2.84
N LEU A 130 -13.13 -20.18 -3.75
CA LEU A 130 -12.78 -18.80 -4.00
C LEU A 130 -13.08 -17.92 -2.78
N GLU A 131 -14.26 -18.10 -2.14
CA GLU A 131 -14.58 -17.37 -0.92
C GLU A 131 -13.57 -17.67 0.20
N ASP A 132 -13.18 -18.93 0.40
CA ASP A 132 -12.18 -19.28 1.41
C ASP A 132 -10.79 -18.69 1.07
N HIS A 133 -10.39 -18.71 -0.19
CA HIS A 133 -9.15 -18.10 -0.66
C HIS A 133 -9.14 -16.59 -0.41
N LEU A 134 -10.23 -15.89 -0.74
CA LEU A 134 -10.38 -14.45 -0.53
C LEU A 134 -10.40 -14.11 0.97
N PHE A 135 -11.09 -14.92 1.78
CA PHE A 135 -11.07 -14.76 3.23
C PHE A 135 -9.63 -14.84 3.78
N LEU A 136 -8.85 -15.85 3.38
CA LEU A 136 -7.45 -15.99 3.82
C LEU A 136 -6.60 -14.79 3.41
N LYS A 137 -6.79 -14.29 2.19
CA LYS A 137 -6.13 -13.07 1.68
C LYS A 137 -6.47 -11.84 2.52
N LEU A 138 -7.76 -11.62 2.79
CA LEU A 138 -8.23 -10.50 3.59
C LEU A 138 -7.79 -10.62 5.05
N ALA A 139 -7.84 -11.83 5.61
CA ALA A 139 -7.37 -12.11 6.97
C ALA A 139 -5.89 -11.74 7.13
N GLU A 140 -5.05 -12.08 6.14
CA GLU A 140 -3.63 -11.69 6.17
C GLU A 140 -3.45 -10.17 6.07
N LEU A 141 -4.28 -9.50 5.28
CA LEU A 141 -4.26 -8.04 5.19
C LEU A 141 -4.67 -7.39 6.53
N GLN A 142 -5.69 -7.92 7.20
CA GLN A 142 -6.13 -7.44 8.52
C GLN A 142 -5.04 -7.70 9.57
N ARG A 143 -4.39 -8.87 9.57
CA ARG A 143 -3.25 -9.14 10.45
C ARG A 143 -2.13 -8.10 10.26
N LYS A 144 -1.76 -7.81 9.02
CA LYS A 144 -0.74 -6.78 8.71
C LYS A 144 -1.15 -5.39 9.19
N ARG A 145 -2.44 -5.03 9.08
CA ARG A 145 -2.95 -3.75 9.60
C ARG A 145 -2.83 -3.67 11.12
N LYS A 146 -3.28 -4.70 11.84
CA LYS A 146 -3.17 -4.77 13.31
C LYS A 146 -1.73 -4.82 13.76
N PHE A 147 -0.88 -5.58 13.07
CA PHE A 147 0.54 -5.69 13.38
C PHE A 147 1.28 -4.35 13.33
N ARG A 148 0.91 -3.41 12.45
CA ARG A 148 1.51 -2.07 12.46
C ARG A 148 1.35 -1.36 13.81
N GLY A 149 0.19 -1.49 14.43
CA GLY A 149 -0.05 -0.96 15.79
C GLY A 149 0.79 -1.69 16.84
N ILE A 150 0.85 -3.01 16.76
CA ILE A 150 1.67 -3.85 17.65
C ILE A 150 3.14 -3.46 17.53
N MET A 151 3.64 -3.34 16.30
CA MET A 151 5.03 -2.99 16.03
C MET A 151 5.42 -1.64 16.65
N GLY A 152 4.53 -0.64 16.59
CA GLY A 152 4.76 0.64 17.24
C GLY A 152 4.94 0.52 18.77
N ILE A 153 4.09 -0.29 19.41
CA ILE A 153 4.17 -0.54 20.86
C ILE A 153 5.43 -1.32 21.22
N VAL A 154 5.71 -2.38 20.47
CA VAL A 154 6.87 -3.26 20.71
C VAL A 154 8.17 -2.49 20.49
N SER A 155 8.31 -1.78 19.36
CA SER A 155 9.50 -0.98 19.05
C SER A 155 9.78 0.04 20.14
N LYS A 156 8.75 0.76 20.60
CA LYS A 156 8.88 1.70 21.71
C LYS A 156 9.37 1.01 22.97
N ALA A 157 8.72 -0.08 23.37
CA ALA A 157 9.05 -0.79 24.61
C ALA A 157 10.48 -1.36 24.61
N ILE A 158 10.92 -1.99 23.51
CA ILE A 158 12.26 -2.56 23.41
C ILE A 158 13.35 -1.47 23.37
N MET A 159 13.06 -0.33 22.72
CA MET A 159 13.98 0.81 22.68
C MET A 159 14.13 1.49 24.05
N GLU A 160 13.05 1.65 24.80
CA GLU A 160 13.05 2.31 26.10
C GLU A 160 13.60 1.43 27.22
N LYS A 161 13.35 0.10 27.17
CA LYS A 161 13.72 -0.82 28.26
C LYS A 161 15.05 -1.53 28.05
N THR A 162 15.60 -1.51 26.85
CA THR A 162 16.95 -2.04 26.58
C THR A 162 18.01 -1.02 26.98
N GLU A 163 19.00 -1.45 27.72
CA GLU A 163 20.15 -0.63 28.10
C GLU A 163 21.23 -0.71 27.03
N PHE A 164 21.45 0.39 26.31
CA PHE A 164 22.47 0.50 25.28
C PHE A 164 23.78 1.08 25.83
N GLU A 165 24.90 0.71 25.24
CA GLU A 165 26.15 1.46 25.33
C GLU A 165 26.08 2.69 24.41
N ASP A 166 27.08 3.56 24.52
CA ASP A 166 27.23 4.66 23.56
C ASP A 166 27.55 4.08 22.17
N LEU A 167 26.71 4.41 21.19
CA LEU A 167 26.84 3.96 19.81
C LEU A 167 27.30 5.05 18.85
N LEU A 168 27.59 6.27 19.31
CA LEU A 168 27.99 7.37 18.43
C LEU A 168 29.31 7.11 17.67
N GLN A 169 30.18 6.25 18.20
CA GLN A 169 31.41 5.81 17.54
C GLN A 169 31.32 4.40 16.94
N HIS A 170 30.15 3.79 16.97
CA HIS A 170 29.97 2.44 16.44
C HIS A 170 29.98 2.46 14.89
N PRO A 171 30.62 1.48 14.23
CA PRO A 171 30.70 1.44 12.76
C PRO A 171 29.34 1.54 12.05
N TRP A 172 28.27 1.00 12.61
CA TRP A 172 26.92 1.11 12.03
C TRP A 172 26.39 2.53 12.08
N TYR A 173 26.56 3.24 13.21
CA TYR A 173 26.15 4.64 13.30
C TYR A 173 26.91 5.49 12.26
N LEU A 174 28.23 5.33 12.20
CA LEU A 174 29.07 6.09 11.29
C LEU A 174 28.70 5.82 9.81
N ALA A 175 28.51 4.56 9.44
CA ALA A 175 28.10 4.18 8.08
C ALA A 175 26.69 4.67 7.73
N LEU A 176 25.73 4.58 8.65
CA LEU A 176 24.38 5.10 8.43
C LEU A 176 24.37 6.61 8.27
N HIS A 177 25.17 7.32 9.10
CA HIS A 177 25.33 8.75 8.99
C HIS A 177 25.97 9.16 7.65
N GLU A 178 27.02 8.47 7.21
CA GLU A 178 27.65 8.67 5.91
C GLU A 178 26.66 8.48 4.74
N VAL A 179 25.89 7.41 4.75
CA VAL A 179 24.84 7.15 3.74
C VAL A 179 23.80 8.27 3.70
N MET A 180 23.34 8.72 4.87
CA MET A 180 22.37 9.82 4.93
C MET A 180 22.97 11.14 4.44
N MET A 181 24.20 11.47 4.82
CA MET A 181 24.91 12.65 4.31
C MET A 181 25.10 12.56 2.80
N GLY A 182 25.44 11.40 2.24
CA GLY A 182 25.53 11.18 0.79
C GLY A 182 24.19 11.43 0.07
N ARG A 183 23.06 11.02 0.65
CA ARG A 183 21.71 11.30 0.10
C ARG A 183 21.42 12.81 0.12
N ILE A 184 21.74 13.51 1.21
CA ILE A 184 21.55 14.96 1.32
C ILE A 184 22.44 15.68 0.28
N ALA A 185 23.70 15.25 0.12
CA ALA A 185 24.61 15.81 -0.89
C ALA A 185 24.09 15.58 -2.31
N GLY A 186 23.55 14.40 -2.61
CA GLY A 186 22.91 14.10 -3.90
C GLY A 186 21.69 15.00 -4.17
N PHE A 187 20.84 15.20 -3.17
CA PHE A 187 19.69 16.11 -3.27
C PHE A 187 20.15 17.58 -3.47
N ALA A 188 21.15 18.02 -2.73
CA ALA A 188 21.76 19.36 -2.88
C ALA A 188 22.28 19.59 -4.29
N ALA A 189 23.03 18.63 -4.85
CA ALA A 189 23.59 18.71 -6.19
C ALA A 189 22.50 18.81 -7.27
N GLN A 190 21.41 18.05 -7.15
CA GLN A 190 20.26 18.10 -8.06
C GLN A 190 19.56 19.47 -8.06
N ASN A 191 19.59 20.19 -6.94
CA ASN A 191 18.92 21.49 -6.78
C ASN A 191 19.88 22.68 -6.87
N GLY A 192 21.17 22.47 -7.17
CA GLY A 192 22.17 23.52 -7.25
C GLY A 192 22.44 24.25 -5.92
N GLN A 193 22.27 23.53 -4.79
CA GLN A 193 22.39 24.05 -3.44
C GLN A 193 23.63 23.49 -2.74
N THR A 194 24.07 24.14 -1.68
CA THR A 194 25.03 23.53 -0.74
C THR A 194 24.31 22.48 0.12
N VAL A 195 25.07 21.57 0.73
CA VAL A 195 24.54 20.53 1.64
C VAL A 195 23.79 21.17 2.81
N GLU A 196 24.27 22.28 3.33
CA GLU A 196 23.68 23.00 4.46
C GLU A 196 22.34 23.65 4.09
N GLU A 197 22.24 24.26 2.90
CA GLU A 197 21.00 24.84 2.40
C GLU A 197 19.94 23.77 2.08
N ALA A 198 20.36 22.63 1.57
CA ALA A 198 19.48 21.54 1.16
C ALA A 198 18.99 20.67 2.34
N MET A 199 19.73 20.66 3.46
CA MET A 199 19.48 19.73 4.58
C MET A 199 18.05 19.82 5.15
N PRO A 200 17.47 21.02 5.40
CA PRO A 200 16.11 21.09 5.92
C PRO A 200 15.07 20.46 4.98
N ALA A 201 15.16 20.71 3.67
CA ALA A 201 14.25 20.13 2.69
C ALA A 201 14.48 18.61 2.51
N ALA A 202 15.75 18.19 2.43
CA ALA A 202 16.10 16.77 2.31
C ALA A 202 15.61 15.92 3.50
N LEU A 203 15.56 16.51 4.70
CA LEU A 203 15.06 15.89 5.92
C LEU A 203 13.55 16.14 6.16
N ARG A 204 12.88 16.90 5.28
CA ARG A 204 11.47 17.35 5.45
C ARG A 204 11.26 18.15 6.74
N MET A 205 12.20 19.05 7.02
CA MET A 205 12.24 19.88 8.21
C MET A 205 12.31 21.37 7.82
N GLU A 206 11.54 21.76 6.80
CA GLU A 206 11.50 23.14 6.33
C GLU A 206 11.15 24.10 7.47
N GLY A 207 11.88 25.20 7.57
CA GLY A 207 11.72 26.20 8.63
C GLY A 207 12.48 25.91 9.93
N LYS A 208 13.18 24.77 10.01
CA LYS A 208 14.08 24.45 11.14
C LYS A 208 15.48 24.98 10.87
N SER A 209 16.21 25.27 11.96
CA SER A 209 17.61 25.67 11.91
C SER A 209 18.50 24.51 11.45
N LEU A 210 19.66 24.82 10.92
CA LEU A 210 20.67 23.83 10.53
C LEU A 210 21.09 22.95 11.73
N GLU A 211 21.18 23.53 12.91
CA GLU A 211 21.53 22.80 14.13
C GLU A 211 20.45 21.78 14.52
N GLU A 212 19.15 22.18 14.47
CA GLU A 212 18.03 21.25 14.67
C GLU A 212 18.05 20.11 13.65
N CYS A 213 18.35 20.41 12.38
CA CYS A 213 18.46 19.39 11.34
C CYS A 213 19.63 18.41 11.58
N ARG A 214 20.78 18.92 12.02
CA ARG A 214 21.93 18.07 12.36
C ARG A 214 21.65 17.16 13.55
N LEU A 215 21.02 17.67 14.60
CA LEU A 215 20.60 16.88 15.76
C LEU A 215 19.57 15.80 15.34
N ALA A 216 18.58 16.15 14.57
CA ALA A 216 17.60 15.19 14.08
C ALA A 216 18.24 14.08 13.22
N LEU A 217 19.19 14.43 12.34
CA LEU A 217 19.96 13.45 11.57
C LEU A 217 20.74 12.50 12.47
N GLN A 218 21.43 13.05 13.49
CA GLN A 218 22.15 12.26 14.48
C GLN A 218 21.20 11.28 15.19
N ASP A 219 20.07 11.77 15.69
CA ASP A 219 19.08 10.96 16.40
C ASP A 219 18.51 9.84 15.49
N MET A 220 18.18 10.15 14.25
CA MET A 220 17.71 9.17 13.27
C MET A 220 18.73 8.04 13.03
N CYS A 221 20.00 8.40 12.84
CA CYS A 221 21.06 7.43 12.61
C CYS A 221 21.35 6.61 13.88
N LEU A 222 21.30 7.23 15.06
CA LEU A 222 21.50 6.56 16.34
C LEU A 222 20.36 5.58 16.64
N GLU A 223 19.12 5.98 16.39
CA GLU A 223 17.95 5.11 16.54
C GLU A 223 18.06 3.89 15.62
N ARG A 224 18.44 4.09 14.36
CA ARG A 224 18.63 3.00 13.41
C ARG A 224 19.77 2.05 13.81
N ALA A 225 20.86 2.59 14.33
CA ALA A 225 21.96 1.78 14.85
C ALA A 225 21.55 0.95 16.10
N LYS A 226 20.73 1.53 16.98
CA LYS A 226 20.13 0.79 18.11
C LYS A 226 19.20 -0.34 17.65
N GLN A 227 18.36 -0.10 16.65
CA GLN A 227 17.51 -1.13 16.06
C GLN A 227 18.34 -2.27 15.46
N ALA A 228 19.43 -1.97 14.78
CA ALA A 228 20.34 -2.98 14.25
C ALA A 228 21.01 -3.78 15.39
N ALA A 229 21.41 -3.12 16.47
CA ALA A 229 21.97 -3.79 17.65
C ALA A 229 20.96 -4.75 18.31
N LEU A 230 19.69 -4.35 18.40
CA LEU A 230 18.60 -5.22 18.84
C LEU A 230 18.43 -6.42 17.93
N GLY A 231 18.37 -6.18 16.61
CA GLY A 231 18.26 -7.25 15.60
C GLY A 231 19.41 -8.27 15.72
N GLN A 232 20.65 -7.79 15.90
CA GLN A 232 21.79 -8.66 16.12
C GLN A 232 21.65 -9.49 17.40
N ALA A 233 21.27 -8.85 18.52
CA ALA A 233 21.12 -9.53 19.79
C ALA A 233 20.03 -10.62 19.74
N TYR A 234 18.89 -10.33 19.12
CA TYR A 234 17.82 -11.31 18.94
C TYR A 234 18.20 -12.41 17.93
N ALA A 235 18.92 -12.08 16.86
CA ALA A 235 19.45 -13.09 15.94
C ALA A 235 20.36 -14.08 16.67
N ALA A 236 21.28 -13.57 17.47
CA ALA A 236 22.16 -14.41 18.28
C ALA A 236 21.38 -15.25 19.30
N GLN A 237 20.40 -14.67 19.98
CA GLN A 237 19.54 -15.37 20.94
C GLN A 237 18.71 -16.49 20.29
N ASN A 238 18.26 -16.27 19.05
CA ASN A 238 17.43 -17.22 18.32
C ASN A 238 18.25 -18.18 17.43
N GLY A 239 19.57 -18.09 17.45
CA GLY A 239 20.46 -18.93 16.62
C GLY A 239 20.39 -18.63 15.13
N ALA A 240 19.89 -17.46 14.74
CA ALA A 240 19.77 -17.05 13.35
C ALA A 240 21.11 -16.53 12.81
N GLN A 241 21.46 -16.93 11.59
CA GLN A 241 22.63 -16.42 10.87
C GLN A 241 22.19 -15.34 9.88
N ILE A 242 22.66 -14.13 10.10
CA ILE A 242 22.45 -13.00 9.17
C ILE A 242 23.74 -12.77 8.41
N ALA A 243 23.64 -12.62 7.09
CA ALA A 243 24.80 -12.33 6.25
C ALA A 243 25.50 -11.04 6.74
N GLN A 244 26.80 -11.12 6.95
CA GLN A 244 27.63 -10.01 7.41
C GLN A 244 28.55 -9.47 6.28
N GLU A 245 28.25 -9.85 5.06
CA GLU A 245 28.96 -9.41 3.88
C GLU A 245 28.39 -8.10 3.35
N GLY A 246 29.25 -7.14 2.99
CA GLY A 246 28.84 -5.86 2.43
C GLY A 246 29.23 -4.67 3.28
N ALA A 247 28.70 -3.50 2.92
CA ALA A 247 28.93 -2.26 3.67
C ALA A 247 28.25 -2.33 5.05
N ALA A 248 28.83 -1.67 6.05
CA ALA A 248 28.31 -1.70 7.43
C ALA A 248 26.86 -1.20 7.54
N ALA A 249 26.43 -0.28 6.66
CA ALA A 249 25.04 0.18 6.59
C ALA A 249 24.07 -0.91 6.09
N ASP A 250 24.50 -1.74 5.15
CA ASP A 250 23.69 -2.83 4.61
C ASP A 250 23.53 -3.95 5.64
N VAL A 251 24.62 -4.29 6.33
CA VAL A 251 24.59 -5.24 7.45
C VAL A 251 23.68 -4.75 8.58
N ALA A 252 23.75 -3.47 8.93
CA ALA A 252 22.83 -2.86 9.90
C ALA A 252 21.38 -2.96 9.43
N GLY A 253 21.13 -2.72 8.13
CA GLY A 253 19.82 -2.89 7.49
C GLY A 253 19.28 -4.31 7.64
N ALA A 254 20.08 -5.31 7.31
CA ALA A 254 19.68 -6.72 7.42
C ALA A 254 19.30 -7.13 8.86
N TYR A 255 19.99 -6.62 9.86
CA TYR A 255 19.61 -6.86 11.26
C TYR A 255 18.31 -6.15 11.65
N VAL A 256 18.03 -4.96 11.13
CA VAL A 256 16.74 -4.31 11.36
C VAL A 256 15.60 -5.08 10.68
N ASP A 257 15.82 -5.57 9.48
CA ASP A 257 14.84 -6.41 8.77
C ASP A 257 14.57 -7.70 9.53
N TYR A 258 15.61 -8.34 10.06
CA TYR A 258 15.48 -9.49 10.95
C TYR A 258 14.67 -9.17 12.20
N LEU A 259 14.92 -8.04 12.88
CA LEU A 259 14.15 -7.60 14.04
C LEU A 259 12.66 -7.52 13.72
N ASN A 260 12.32 -6.86 12.60
CA ASN A 260 10.94 -6.71 12.16
C ASN A 260 10.28 -8.07 11.90
N GLU A 261 10.98 -8.98 11.24
CA GLU A 261 10.49 -10.32 10.93
C GLU A 261 10.34 -11.18 12.19
N ALA A 262 11.26 -11.11 13.13
CA ALA A 262 11.19 -11.83 14.40
C ALA A 262 9.98 -11.38 15.24
N VAL A 263 9.74 -10.07 15.31
CA VAL A 263 8.56 -9.52 16.00
C VAL A 263 7.28 -9.89 15.27
N TYR A 264 7.26 -9.85 13.92
CA TYR A 264 6.12 -10.26 13.11
C TYR A 264 5.79 -11.74 13.33
N SER A 265 6.77 -12.61 13.22
CA SER A 265 6.61 -14.05 13.37
C SER A 265 6.09 -14.46 14.76
N TYR A 266 6.38 -13.67 15.78
CA TYR A 266 5.91 -13.92 17.14
C TYR A 266 4.47 -13.41 17.36
N PHE A 267 4.14 -12.18 16.94
CA PHE A 267 2.86 -11.55 17.24
C PHE A 267 1.77 -11.80 16.20
N ALA A 268 2.10 -11.93 14.92
CA ALA A 268 1.09 -12.11 13.87
C ALA A 268 0.21 -13.36 14.06
N PRO A 269 0.74 -14.53 14.48
CA PRO A 269 -0.09 -15.70 14.76
C PRO A 269 -1.06 -15.51 15.93
N GLN A 270 -0.79 -14.56 16.84
CA GLN A 270 -1.64 -14.27 17.99
C GLN A 270 -2.85 -13.39 17.61
N ILE A 271 -2.85 -12.78 16.42
CA ILE A 271 -3.96 -11.97 15.94
C ILE A 271 -5.03 -12.93 15.40
N ALA A 272 -6.11 -13.13 16.20
CA ALA A 272 -7.28 -13.85 15.75
C ALA A 272 -8.03 -13.04 14.69
N VAL A 273 -8.46 -13.70 13.61
CA VAL A 273 -9.26 -13.05 12.56
C VAL A 273 -10.55 -13.85 12.40
N GLU A 274 -11.66 -13.17 12.62
CA GLU A 274 -12.99 -13.74 12.51
C GLU A 274 -13.61 -13.38 11.14
N ARG A 275 -14.43 -14.30 10.62
CA ARG A 275 -15.25 -14.09 9.42
C ARG A 275 -16.67 -13.73 9.90
N LEU A 276 -17.11 -12.50 9.64
CA LEU A 276 -18.44 -12.00 9.97
C LEU A 276 -19.43 -12.19 8.82
#